data_db62ed1ecad2d3cb8e1af9bc96df60e0
#
_entry.id   db62ed1ecad2d3cb8e1af9bc96df60e0
#
_cell.length_a   1.000
_cell.length_b   1.000
_cell.length_c   1.000
_cell.angle_alpha   90.00
_cell.angle_beta   90.00
_cell.angle_gamma   90.00
#
_symmetry.space_group_name_H-M   'P 1'
#
loop_
_entity.id
_entity.type
_entity.pdbx_description
1 polymer ?
#
loop_
_entity_poly.entity_id
_entity_poly.type
_entity_poly.pdbx_seq_one_letter_code
_entity_poly.pdbx_strand_id
1 'polypeptide(L)'
;MTNRIAIIPARAGSKGLPNKNVLMLIDKPLIAYTIEAAKESQCFNKIIVSTDSLEYKSIAERYGAEVIIRSEELASDTATTYMVIENVLSHNKDCDYFMLLQPTSPFRNAHHIKEAITLFEGDVEANFLVSMTESEISSDLMKTLDSSMRLSNFNDDYSGYRRQDNQKEYSPNGAIFIGTVEEYLKKKHFFGADSLAYIMNKADSIDIDDRLDFEFAISRMLQKNKNKIDKEAVARRIKQKFSITHAIKPITLIGHSIFDNWELSDLAGKEVNNYGVSGITSEDYYNLILDANLIKEIGDVVFLMLGTNDIVIQGWDENDTLRWLMKIIDKIVKLNPNVIIYFLSLPPVNGRVDRNNKVIEHLNAFLLKGLDKINHVRWVSLSDMFYDDFGNLSADFTYDGLHFNGKAYRQLKKELMELIK
;
A
#
# COMPACT_ATOMS: atom_id res chain seq x y z
N MET A 1 -17.72 5.53 33.82
CA MET A 1 -17.04 5.17 32.56
C MET A 1 -18.12 4.97 31.52
N THR A 2 -17.99 5.55 30.35
CA THR A 2 -18.95 5.42 29.25
C THR A 2 -19.00 3.97 28.77
N ASN A 3 -20.17 3.36 28.71
CA ASN A 3 -20.36 1.98 28.26
C ASN A 3 -20.60 1.97 26.74
N ARG A 4 -19.64 1.44 25.99
CA ARG A 4 -19.62 1.43 24.52
C ARG A 4 -19.61 0.02 24.00
N ILE A 5 -20.40 -0.27 22.99
CA ILE A 5 -20.37 -1.53 22.29
C ILE A 5 -20.10 -1.37 20.80
N ALA A 6 -19.35 -2.30 20.20
CA ALA A 6 -19.27 -2.44 18.76
C ALA A 6 -20.30 -3.45 18.28
N ILE A 7 -21.08 -3.11 17.25
CA ILE A 7 -22.07 -3.96 16.61
C ILE A 7 -21.62 -4.28 15.20
N ILE A 8 -21.46 -5.56 14.88
CA ILE A 8 -20.99 -6.05 13.59
C ILE A 8 -22.06 -6.95 12.98
N PRO A 9 -22.92 -6.44 12.08
CA PRO A 9 -23.97 -7.24 11.46
C PRO A 9 -23.38 -8.10 10.32
N ALA A 10 -23.55 -9.42 10.40
CA ALA A 10 -23.02 -10.36 9.42
C ALA A 10 -24.00 -11.48 9.09
N ARG A 11 -24.93 -11.23 8.17
CA ARG A 11 -25.84 -12.30 7.70
C ARG A 11 -25.15 -13.22 6.68
N ALA A 12 -25.54 -14.50 6.64
CA ALA A 12 -25.02 -15.50 5.69
C ALA A 12 -25.56 -15.29 4.27
N GLY A 13 -26.79 -14.80 4.13
CA GLY A 13 -27.49 -14.66 2.84
C GLY A 13 -27.11 -13.41 2.03
N SER A 14 -25.81 -13.16 1.75
CA SER A 14 -25.38 -12.05 0.92
C SER A 14 -25.73 -12.28 -0.55
N LYS A 15 -26.47 -11.35 -1.21
CA LYS A 15 -26.91 -11.48 -2.61
C LYS A 15 -25.82 -11.17 -3.64
N GLY A 16 -25.05 -10.10 -3.44
CA GLY A 16 -24.02 -9.67 -4.40
C GLY A 16 -22.83 -10.62 -4.47
N LEU A 17 -22.40 -11.14 -3.30
CA LEU A 17 -21.30 -12.11 -3.19
C LEU A 17 -21.66 -13.13 -2.11
N PRO A 18 -21.98 -14.39 -2.47
CA PRO A 18 -22.36 -15.40 -1.51
C PRO A 18 -21.30 -15.62 -0.43
N ASN A 19 -21.77 -15.72 0.81
CA ASN A 19 -20.92 -15.91 2.00
C ASN A 19 -19.82 -14.84 2.19
N LYS A 20 -20.01 -13.64 1.63
CA LYS A 20 -19.06 -12.53 1.58
C LYS A 20 -18.26 -12.36 2.86
N ASN A 21 -18.94 -12.36 4.01
CA ASN A 21 -18.32 -12.04 5.30
C ASN A 21 -17.29 -13.06 5.79
N VAL A 22 -17.31 -14.28 5.27
CA VAL A 22 -16.37 -15.35 5.63
C VAL A 22 -15.42 -15.76 4.52
N LEU A 23 -15.50 -15.11 3.35
CA LEU A 23 -14.51 -15.29 2.30
C LEU A 23 -13.13 -14.83 2.78
N MET A 24 -12.11 -15.58 2.40
CA MET A 24 -10.73 -15.29 2.74
C MET A 24 -10.22 -14.09 1.95
N LEU A 25 -9.97 -12.97 2.63
CA LEU A 25 -9.28 -11.82 2.09
C LEU A 25 -7.80 -11.92 2.48
N ILE A 26 -6.99 -12.51 1.61
CA ILE A 26 -5.59 -12.88 1.78
C ILE A 26 -5.43 -14.01 2.83
N ASP A 27 -5.31 -13.68 4.11
CA ASP A 27 -4.88 -14.58 5.18
C ASP A 27 -5.96 -14.89 6.22
N LYS A 28 -7.09 -14.16 6.19
CA LYS A 28 -8.19 -14.33 7.16
C LYS A 28 -9.56 -13.99 6.56
N PRO A 29 -10.66 -14.48 7.17
CA PRO A 29 -12.01 -14.14 6.72
C PRO A 29 -12.28 -12.63 6.77
N LEU A 30 -13.10 -12.11 5.84
CA LEU A 30 -13.42 -10.69 5.75
C LEU A 30 -13.89 -10.10 7.08
N ILE A 31 -14.79 -10.77 7.80
CA ILE A 31 -15.30 -10.33 9.11
C ILE A 31 -14.20 -10.18 10.17
N ALA A 32 -13.13 -10.96 10.07
CA ALA A 32 -12.03 -10.94 11.03
C ALA A 32 -11.30 -9.59 11.07
N TYR A 33 -11.17 -8.92 9.92
CA TYR A 33 -10.57 -7.57 9.86
C TYR A 33 -11.32 -6.57 10.72
N THR A 34 -12.66 -6.65 10.70
CA THR A 34 -13.50 -5.77 11.50
C THR A 34 -13.43 -6.09 12.99
N ILE A 35 -13.47 -7.37 13.37
CA ILE A 35 -13.37 -7.81 14.77
C ILE A 35 -12.01 -7.42 15.35
N GLU A 36 -10.92 -7.67 14.63
CA GLU A 36 -9.57 -7.33 15.07
C GLU A 36 -9.39 -5.81 15.20
N ALA A 37 -9.85 -5.00 14.25
CA ALA A 37 -9.78 -3.56 14.35
C ALA A 37 -10.54 -3.01 15.57
N ALA A 38 -11.73 -3.57 15.87
CA ALA A 38 -12.49 -3.21 17.06
C ALA A 38 -11.74 -3.60 18.34
N LYS A 39 -11.15 -4.80 18.38
CA LYS A 39 -10.38 -5.33 19.51
C LYS A 39 -9.09 -4.55 19.76
N GLU A 40 -8.31 -4.29 18.72
CA GLU A 40 -7.06 -3.52 18.76
C GLU A 40 -7.30 -2.05 19.16
N SER A 41 -8.47 -1.50 18.89
CA SER A 41 -8.83 -0.16 19.34
C SER A 41 -8.87 -0.04 20.88
N GLN A 42 -9.20 -1.14 21.58
CA GLN A 42 -9.41 -1.18 23.03
C GLN A 42 -10.46 -0.17 23.52
N CYS A 43 -11.42 0.21 22.64
CA CYS A 43 -12.40 1.25 22.93
C CYS A 43 -13.74 0.69 23.44
N PHE A 44 -13.98 -0.60 23.30
CA PHE A 44 -15.31 -1.20 23.53
C PHE A 44 -15.34 -2.10 24.76
N ASN A 45 -16.45 -2.04 25.49
CA ASN A 45 -16.76 -2.96 26.57
C ASN A 45 -17.13 -4.36 26.02
N LYS A 46 -17.81 -4.38 24.86
CA LYS A 46 -18.18 -5.59 24.12
C LYS A 46 -18.06 -5.37 22.63
N ILE A 47 -17.68 -6.43 21.93
CA ILE A 47 -17.69 -6.51 20.47
C ILE A 47 -18.67 -7.61 20.09
N ILE A 48 -19.78 -7.24 19.48
CA ILE A 48 -20.92 -8.13 19.26
C ILE A 48 -21.13 -8.33 17.76
N VAL A 49 -21.02 -9.58 17.33
CA VAL A 49 -21.42 -9.98 15.98
C VAL A 49 -22.85 -10.48 16.01
N SER A 50 -23.71 -9.89 15.17
CA SER A 50 -25.08 -10.36 14.99
C SER A 50 -25.18 -11.15 13.69
N THR A 51 -25.50 -12.45 13.76
CA THR A 51 -25.55 -13.36 12.61
C THR A 51 -26.69 -14.39 12.74
N ASP A 52 -27.11 -14.94 11.62
CA ASP A 52 -28.06 -16.06 11.49
C ASP A 52 -27.35 -17.42 11.30
N SER A 53 -26.03 -17.43 11.17
CA SER A 53 -25.24 -18.61 10.82
C SER A 53 -24.39 -19.11 12.00
N LEU A 54 -24.49 -20.40 12.29
CA LEU A 54 -23.63 -21.06 13.29
C LEU A 54 -22.16 -21.13 12.83
N GLU A 55 -21.91 -21.20 11.53
CA GLU A 55 -20.56 -21.12 10.97
C GLU A 55 -19.94 -19.74 11.24
N TYR A 56 -20.68 -18.67 10.94
CA TYR A 56 -20.21 -17.29 11.20
C TYR A 56 -20.01 -17.04 12.69
N LYS A 57 -20.89 -17.61 13.54
CA LYS A 57 -20.71 -17.59 14.99
C LYS A 57 -19.37 -18.20 15.38
N SER A 58 -19.09 -19.43 14.94
CA SER A 58 -17.84 -20.13 15.27
C SER A 58 -16.60 -19.33 14.83
N ILE A 59 -16.67 -18.71 13.66
CA ILE A 59 -15.59 -17.85 13.14
C ILE A 59 -15.43 -16.60 14.01
N ALA A 60 -16.52 -15.88 14.30
CA ALA A 60 -16.49 -14.64 15.07
C ALA A 60 -15.95 -14.84 16.49
N GLU A 61 -16.41 -15.92 17.18
CA GLU A 61 -15.92 -16.29 18.51
C GLU A 61 -14.42 -16.62 18.52
N ARG A 62 -13.90 -17.27 17.46
CA ARG A 62 -12.47 -17.55 17.31
C ARG A 62 -11.62 -16.28 17.26
N TYR A 63 -12.14 -15.21 16.68
CA TYR A 63 -11.47 -13.90 16.64
C TYR A 63 -11.75 -13.03 17.88
N GLY A 64 -12.61 -13.51 18.79
CA GLY A 64 -12.82 -12.92 20.11
C GLY A 64 -14.00 -11.96 20.21
N ALA A 65 -15.00 -12.09 19.34
CA ALA A 65 -16.28 -11.37 19.46
C ALA A 65 -17.31 -12.20 20.25
N GLU A 66 -18.20 -11.51 20.96
CA GLU A 66 -19.46 -12.09 21.44
C GLU A 66 -20.44 -12.25 20.26
N VAL A 67 -21.32 -13.25 20.29
CA VAL A 67 -22.24 -13.47 19.18
C VAL A 67 -23.70 -13.55 19.65
N ILE A 68 -24.54 -12.78 18.98
CA ILE A 68 -26.00 -12.88 19.09
C ILE A 68 -26.52 -13.57 17.82
N ILE A 69 -27.15 -14.73 18.00
CA ILE A 69 -27.86 -15.41 16.91
C ILE A 69 -29.21 -14.74 16.73
N ARG A 70 -29.44 -14.23 15.51
CA ARG A 70 -30.72 -13.58 15.15
C ARG A 70 -31.71 -14.59 14.58
N SER A 71 -33.00 -14.28 14.74
CA SER A 71 -34.07 -15.08 14.15
C SER A 71 -34.05 -15.01 12.61
N GLU A 72 -34.74 -15.94 11.95
CA GLU A 72 -34.91 -15.93 10.49
C GLU A 72 -35.55 -14.64 9.97
N GLU A 73 -36.47 -14.05 10.74
CA GLU A 73 -37.08 -12.77 10.41
C GLU A 73 -36.06 -11.65 10.30
N LEU A 74 -35.13 -11.56 11.26
CA LEU A 74 -34.03 -10.57 11.28
C LEU A 74 -32.88 -10.88 10.28
N ALA A 75 -32.93 -12.06 9.66
CA ALA A 75 -32.02 -12.48 8.61
C ALA A 75 -32.60 -12.31 7.20
N SER A 76 -33.89 -12.03 7.10
CA SER A 76 -34.61 -11.85 5.84
C SER A 76 -34.11 -10.65 5.03
N ASP A 77 -34.44 -10.63 3.73
CA ASP A 77 -34.10 -9.52 2.84
C ASP A 77 -34.86 -8.21 3.17
N THR A 78 -35.92 -8.30 3.95
CA THR A 78 -36.72 -7.15 4.43
C THR A 78 -36.23 -6.63 5.77
N ALA A 79 -35.35 -7.34 6.45
CA ALA A 79 -34.78 -6.90 7.72
C ALA A 79 -33.86 -5.68 7.50
N THR A 80 -34.20 -4.58 8.16
CA THR A 80 -33.40 -3.37 8.10
C THR A 80 -32.23 -3.40 9.08
N THR A 81 -31.21 -2.60 8.82
CA THR A 81 -30.11 -2.41 9.78
C THR A 81 -30.61 -1.96 11.16
N TYR A 82 -31.67 -1.14 11.20
CA TYR A 82 -32.30 -0.70 12.44
C TYR A 82 -32.80 -1.89 13.27
N MET A 83 -33.55 -2.81 12.67
CA MET A 83 -34.08 -4.01 13.38
C MET A 83 -32.96 -4.86 13.99
N VAL A 84 -31.86 -5.00 13.30
CA VAL A 84 -30.70 -5.76 13.80
C VAL A 84 -30.04 -5.04 14.98
N ILE A 85 -29.85 -3.73 14.88
CA ILE A 85 -29.25 -2.92 15.96
C ILE A 85 -30.19 -2.90 17.17
N GLU A 86 -31.50 -2.68 16.98
CA GLU A 86 -32.50 -2.72 18.05
C GLU A 86 -32.49 -4.05 18.81
N ASN A 87 -32.39 -5.16 18.09
CA ASN A 87 -32.26 -6.49 18.69
C ASN A 87 -30.99 -6.59 19.57
N VAL A 88 -29.83 -6.15 19.09
CA VAL A 88 -28.59 -6.17 19.88
C VAL A 88 -28.71 -5.27 21.11
N LEU A 89 -29.25 -4.05 20.96
CA LEU A 89 -29.42 -3.11 22.06
C LEU A 89 -30.41 -3.60 23.12
N SER A 90 -31.46 -4.35 22.74
CA SER A 90 -32.41 -4.96 23.69
C SER A 90 -31.72 -5.93 24.67
N HIS A 91 -30.61 -6.56 24.28
CA HIS A 91 -29.79 -7.43 25.12
C HIS A 91 -28.66 -6.70 25.87
N ASN A 92 -28.46 -5.38 25.60
CA ASN A 92 -27.38 -4.58 26.16
C ASN A 92 -27.91 -3.20 26.64
N LYS A 93 -28.84 -3.22 27.58
CA LYS A 93 -29.58 -2.02 28.05
C LYS A 93 -28.73 -0.94 28.74
N ASP A 94 -27.55 -1.32 29.24
CA ASP A 94 -26.65 -0.41 29.95
C ASP A 94 -25.69 0.33 28.99
N CYS A 95 -25.90 0.22 27.68
CA CYS A 95 -25.05 0.85 26.67
C CYS A 95 -25.40 2.34 26.53
N ASP A 96 -24.44 3.23 26.66
CA ASP A 96 -24.61 4.67 26.45
C ASP A 96 -24.70 5.02 24.97
N TYR A 97 -23.75 4.51 24.17
CA TYR A 97 -23.78 4.60 22.72
C TYR A 97 -23.11 3.37 22.09
N PHE A 98 -23.41 3.16 20.83
CA PHE A 98 -22.86 2.04 20.06
C PHE A 98 -22.16 2.52 18.79
N MET A 99 -21.25 1.69 18.29
CA MET A 99 -20.61 1.86 16.99
C MET A 99 -20.97 0.70 16.09
N LEU A 100 -21.63 0.98 14.97
CA LEU A 100 -21.88 0.02 13.91
C LEU A 100 -20.64 -0.06 13.01
N LEU A 101 -20.09 -1.26 12.85
CA LEU A 101 -18.93 -1.54 12.03
C LEU A 101 -19.31 -2.59 10.98
N GLN A 102 -19.42 -2.19 9.72
CA GLN A 102 -19.75 -3.12 8.66
C GLN A 102 -18.52 -4.00 8.31
N PRO A 103 -18.69 -5.34 8.18
CA PRO A 103 -17.62 -6.24 7.77
C PRO A 103 -17.05 -5.95 6.39
N THR A 104 -17.86 -5.31 5.53
CA THR A 104 -17.53 -5.00 4.15
C THR A 104 -16.47 -3.91 3.97
N SER A 105 -16.07 -3.26 5.07
CA SER A 105 -15.03 -2.20 5.08
C SER A 105 -13.74 -2.70 5.76
N PRO A 106 -12.95 -3.60 5.13
CA PRO A 106 -11.79 -4.26 5.76
C PRO A 106 -10.58 -3.35 5.96
N PHE A 107 -10.57 -2.16 5.34
CA PHE A 107 -9.45 -1.21 5.45
C PHE A 107 -9.61 -0.25 6.63
N ARG A 108 -10.79 -0.21 7.27
CA ARG A 108 -10.99 0.48 8.55
C ARG A 108 -10.18 -0.24 9.62
N ASN A 109 -9.35 0.48 10.35
CA ASN A 109 -8.46 -0.03 11.37
C ASN A 109 -8.75 0.58 12.75
N ALA A 110 -7.98 0.17 13.77
CA ALA A 110 -8.12 0.65 15.14
C ALA A 110 -7.91 2.17 15.30
N HIS A 111 -7.08 2.78 14.46
CA HIS A 111 -6.83 4.22 14.49
C HIS A 111 -8.08 5.00 14.08
N HIS A 112 -8.72 4.62 12.98
CA HIS A 112 -9.98 5.22 12.54
C HIS A 112 -11.08 5.14 13.60
N ILE A 113 -11.16 4.01 14.32
CA ILE A 113 -12.13 3.83 15.41
C ILE A 113 -11.84 4.82 16.55
N LYS A 114 -10.58 4.97 16.97
CA LYS A 114 -10.17 5.89 18.03
C LYS A 114 -10.44 7.34 17.66
N GLU A 115 -10.09 7.75 16.45
CA GLU A 115 -10.33 9.11 15.96
C GLU A 115 -11.83 9.44 15.89
N ALA A 116 -12.65 8.51 15.37
CA ALA A 116 -14.09 8.68 15.30
C ALA A 116 -14.71 8.84 16.70
N ILE A 117 -14.27 8.04 17.68
CA ILE A 117 -14.72 8.17 19.08
C ILE A 117 -14.27 9.51 19.68
N THR A 118 -13.02 9.90 19.46
CA THR A 118 -12.50 11.18 19.97
C THR A 118 -13.28 12.37 19.42
N LEU A 119 -13.60 12.32 18.11
CA LEU A 119 -14.41 13.36 17.47
C LEU A 119 -15.84 13.38 18.04
N PHE A 120 -16.47 12.22 18.18
CA PHE A 120 -17.82 12.09 18.68
C PHE A 120 -17.96 12.55 20.14
N GLU A 121 -17.06 12.12 21.03
CA GLU A 121 -17.08 12.49 22.45
C GLU A 121 -16.61 13.93 22.70
N GLY A 122 -15.95 14.56 21.73
CA GLY A 122 -15.53 15.96 21.78
C GLY A 122 -16.66 16.95 21.52
N ASP A 123 -17.80 16.53 20.99
CA ASP A 123 -18.95 17.37 20.69
C ASP A 123 -20.18 16.90 21.48
N VAL A 124 -20.56 17.70 22.47
CA VAL A 124 -21.68 17.38 23.39
C VAL A 124 -23.07 17.44 22.75
N GLU A 125 -23.20 18.08 21.59
CA GLU A 125 -24.47 18.20 20.85
C GLU A 125 -24.62 17.07 19.82
N ALA A 126 -23.53 16.31 19.56
CA ALA A 126 -23.55 15.22 18.59
C ALA A 126 -24.27 13.99 19.17
N ASN A 127 -25.33 13.55 18.52
CA ASN A 127 -25.98 12.28 18.80
C ASN A 127 -25.53 11.18 17.86
N PHE A 128 -24.96 11.56 16.71
CA PHE A 128 -24.52 10.63 15.67
C PHE A 128 -23.17 11.02 15.07
N LEU A 129 -22.49 10.02 14.48
CA LEU A 129 -21.34 10.23 13.62
C LEU A 129 -21.41 9.23 12.48
N VAL A 130 -21.09 9.68 11.27
CA VAL A 130 -21.00 8.85 10.06
C VAL A 130 -19.65 9.03 9.40
N SER A 131 -18.97 7.94 9.09
CA SER A 131 -17.75 8.01 8.29
C SER A 131 -18.07 8.29 6.83
N MET A 132 -17.33 9.24 6.26
CA MET A 132 -17.52 9.76 4.91
C MET A 132 -16.21 9.67 4.13
N THR A 133 -16.31 9.63 2.81
CA THR A 133 -15.15 9.76 1.91
C THR A 133 -15.46 10.77 0.82
N GLU A 134 -14.40 11.40 0.25
CA GLU A 134 -14.58 12.34 -0.87
C GLU A 134 -15.14 11.60 -2.08
N SER A 135 -16.25 12.10 -2.62
CA SER A 135 -16.92 11.54 -3.79
C SER A 135 -16.12 11.79 -5.07
N GLU A 136 -16.06 10.79 -5.94
CA GLU A 136 -15.44 10.93 -7.26
C GLU A 136 -16.31 11.65 -8.27
N ILE A 137 -17.61 11.58 -8.08
CA ILE A 137 -18.62 12.09 -9.01
C ILE A 137 -19.39 13.17 -8.29
N SER A 138 -19.51 14.35 -8.90
CA SER A 138 -20.34 15.41 -8.38
C SER A 138 -21.82 14.99 -8.40
N SER A 139 -22.56 15.38 -7.37
CA SER A 139 -24.01 15.18 -7.28
C SER A 139 -24.76 15.77 -8.47
N ASP A 140 -24.24 16.85 -9.08
CA ASP A 140 -24.79 17.47 -10.28
C ASP A 140 -24.79 16.53 -11.51
N LEU A 141 -23.86 15.58 -11.55
CA LEU A 141 -23.74 14.58 -12.62
C LEU A 141 -24.42 13.24 -12.29
N MET A 142 -25.11 13.13 -11.14
CA MET A 142 -25.87 11.92 -10.79
C MET A 142 -27.36 12.15 -10.98
N LYS A 143 -27.93 11.54 -12.01
CA LYS A 143 -29.34 11.66 -12.34
C LYS A 143 -29.95 10.28 -12.58
N THR A 144 -31.24 10.14 -12.31
CA THR A 144 -32.01 8.94 -12.68
C THR A 144 -32.29 8.93 -14.17
N LEU A 145 -32.25 7.76 -14.80
CA LEU A 145 -32.65 7.56 -16.18
C LEU A 145 -34.04 6.93 -16.24
N ASP A 146 -34.82 7.34 -17.21
CA ASP A 146 -36.08 6.70 -17.56
C ASP A 146 -35.89 5.57 -18.59
N SER A 147 -36.97 4.91 -18.97
CA SER A 147 -36.94 3.82 -19.96
C SER A 147 -36.47 4.24 -21.36
N SER A 148 -36.49 5.55 -21.67
CA SER A 148 -36.02 6.07 -22.96
C SER A 148 -34.49 6.15 -23.04
N MET A 149 -33.78 5.99 -21.92
CA MET A 149 -32.33 6.09 -21.79
C MET A 149 -31.75 7.43 -22.28
N ARG A 150 -32.59 8.48 -22.31
CA ARG A 150 -32.16 9.82 -22.68
C ARG A 150 -31.70 10.61 -21.47
N LEU A 151 -30.72 11.50 -21.69
CA LEU A 151 -30.19 12.39 -20.65
C LEU A 151 -31.06 13.64 -20.45
N SER A 152 -32.37 13.48 -20.51
CA SER A 152 -33.33 14.58 -20.41
C SER A 152 -33.30 15.34 -19.06
N ASN A 153 -32.71 14.72 -18.03
CA ASN A 153 -32.56 15.34 -16.72
C ASN A 153 -31.23 16.10 -16.55
N PHE A 154 -30.37 16.13 -17.58
CA PHE A 154 -29.13 16.90 -17.62
C PHE A 154 -29.39 18.24 -18.31
N ASN A 155 -30.07 19.16 -17.64
CA ASN A 155 -30.57 20.41 -18.22
C ASN A 155 -29.65 21.62 -17.99
N ASP A 156 -28.56 21.45 -17.24
CA ASP A 156 -27.63 22.52 -16.91
C ASP A 156 -26.63 22.75 -18.06
N ASP A 157 -25.97 23.89 -18.06
CA ASP A 157 -24.85 24.16 -18.98
C ASP A 157 -23.57 23.55 -18.44
N TYR A 158 -23.15 22.41 -19.01
CA TYR A 158 -21.92 21.71 -18.65
C TYR A 158 -20.70 22.13 -19.50
N SER A 159 -20.81 23.17 -20.36
CA SER A 159 -19.73 23.60 -21.26
C SER A 159 -18.46 24.05 -20.53
N GLY A 160 -18.64 24.60 -19.31
CA GLY A 160 -17.57 25.04 -18.42
C GLY A 160 -17.18 24.04 -17.33
N TYR A 161 -17.75 22.81 -17.34
CA TYR A 161 -17.52 21.84 -16.28
C TYR A 161 -16.07 21.39 -16.21
N ARG A 162 -15.45 21.61 -15.04
CA ARG A 162 -14.12 21.10 -14.71
C ARG A 162 -14.18 20.46 -13.32
N ARG A 163 -13.83 19.17 -13.23
CA ARG A 163 -13.87 18.41 -11.97
C ARG A 163 -13.07 19.10 -10.84
N GLN A 164 -11.91 19.68 -11.16
CA GLN A 164 -11.03 20.33 -10.20
C GLN A 164 -11.57 21.66 -9.64
N ASP A 165 -12.56 22.26 -10.30
CA ASP A 165 -13.13 23.56 -9.90
C ASP A 165 -14.37 23.38 -9.02
N ASN A 166 -14.86 22.15 -8.85
CA ASN A 166 -16.03 21.85 -8.02
C ASN A 166 -15.66 21.82 -6.54
N GLN A 167 -16.64 22.17 -5.71
CA GLN A 167 -16.53 21.95 -4.26
C GLN A 167 -16.42 20.46 -3.98
N LYS A 168 -15.64 20.11 -2.95
CA LYS A 168 -15.52 18.72 -2.51
C LYS A 168 -16.84 18.25 -1.94
N GLU A 169 -17.37 17.19 -2.47
CA GLU A 169 -18.55 16.49 -1.98
C GLU A 169 -18.14 15.19 -1.30
N TYR A 170 -18.93 14.75 -0.33
CA TYR A 170 -18.62 13.57 0.46
C TYR A 170 -19.82 12.61 0.46
N SER A 171 -19.53 11.32 0.41
CA SER A 171 -20.51 10.25 0.53
C SER A 171 -20.20 9.32 1.71
N PRO A 172 -21.20 8.71 2.37
CA PRO A 172 -20.98 7.66 3.36
C PRO A 172 -20.18 6.51 2.76
N ASN A 173 -19.19 6.02 3.51
CA ASN A 173 -18.34 4.91 3.05
C ASN A 173 -18.61 3.57 3.75
N GLY A 174 -19.67 3.49 4.56
CA GLY A 174 -20.08 2.25 5.22
C GLY A 174 -19.22 1.81 6.41
N ALA A 175 -18.08 2.44 6.68
CA ALA A 175 -17.08 1.88 7.58
C ALA A 175 -17.41 2.06 9.08
N ILE A 176 -17.92 3.26 9.48
CA ILE A 176 -18.18 3.61 10.88
C ILE A 176 -19.46 4.42 10.98
N PHE A 177 -20.36 4.00 11.89
CA PHE A 177 -21.50 4.78 12.32
C PHE A 177 -21.54 4.75 13.85
N ILE A 178 -21.69 5.90 14.50
CA ILE A 178 -21.89 6.00 15.95
C ILE A 178 -23.28 6.56 16.20
N GLY A 179 -23.97 6.08 17.24
CA GLY A 179 -25.24 6.64 17.68
C GLY A 179 -25.44 6.44 19.17
N THR A 180 -25.92 7.50 19.85
CA THR A 180 -26.45 7.34 21.20
C THR A 180 -27.68 6.43 21.16
N VAL A 181 -27.83 5.55 22.15
CA VAL A 181 -28.91 4.54 22.13
C VAL A 181 -30.27 5.19 22.10
N GLU A 182 -30.49 6.22 22.95
CA GLU A 182 -31.76 6.87 23.08
C GLU A 182 -32.22 7.53 21.77
N GLU A 183 -31.36 8.35 21.16
CA GLU A 183 -31.71 9.09 19.95
C GLU A 183 -31.78 8.17 18.72
N TYR A 184 -30.96 7.12 18.65
CA TYR A 184 -31.06 6.16 17.56
C TYR A 184 -32.36 5.36 17.56
N LEU A 185 -32.84 4.93 18.72
CA LEU A 185 -34.13 4.23 18.84
C LEU A 185 -35.32 5.12 18.45
N LYS A 186 -35.22 6.45 18.65
CA LYS A 186 -36.24 7.43 18.21
C LYS A 186 -36.14 7.67 16.69
N LYS A 187 -34.94 7.95 16.19
CA LYS A 187 -34.71 8.46 14.82
C LYS A 187 -34.58 7.35 13.78
N LYS A 188 -34.08 6.19 14.17
CA LYS A 188 -33.88 4.96 13.35
C LYS A 188 -32.93 5.10 12.18
N HIS A 189 -32.13 6.16 12.14
CA HIS A 189 -31.04 6.40 11.16
C HIS A 189 -29.96 7.30 11.78
N PHE A 190 -28.84 7.47 11.09
CA PHE A 190 -27.66 8.19 11.59
C PHE A 190 -27.50 9.62 11.05
N PHE A 191 -28.38 10.09 10.19
CA PHE A 191 -28.21 11.35 9.46
C PHE A 191 -29.04 12.49 10.06
N GLY A 192 -28.50 13.71 10.07
CA GLY A 192 -29.20 14.92 10.50
C GLY A 192 -28.25 16.01 10.98
N ALA A 193 -28.85 17.10 11.49
CA ALA A 193 -28.09 18.26 11.97
C ALA A 193 -27.21 17.96 13.20
N ASP A 194 -27.58 16.93 13.96
CA ASP A 194 -26.88 16.39 15.13
C ASP A 194 -25.92 15.25 14.82
N SER A 195 -25.49 15.16 13.55
CA SER A 195 -24.59 14.11 13.05
C SER A 195 -23.27 14.70 12.58
N LEU A 196 -22.16 14.20 13.11
CA LEU A 196 -20.81 14.55 12.68
C LEU A 196 -20.36 13.71 11.48
N ALA A 197 -19.55 14.30 10.63
CA ALA A 197 -18.87 13.60 9.54
C ALA A 197 -17.42 13.28 9.93
N TYR A 198 -17.05 12.00 9.94
CA TYR A 198 -15.66 11.56 10.10
C TYR A 198 -15.08 11.24 8.72
N ILE A 199 -14.13 12.05 8.25
CA ILE A 199 -13.60 11.92 6.90
C ILE A 199 -12.47 10.87 6.87
N MET A 200 -12.66 9.81 6.09
CA MET A 200 -11.68 8.77 5.84
C MET A 200 -11.06 8.93 4.45
N ASN A 201 -9.78 8.55 4.33
CA ASN A 201 -9.11 8.48 3.04
C ASN A 201 -9.82 7.48 2.12
N LYS A 202 -9.89 7.81 0.84
CA LYS A 202 -10.46 6.95 -0.19
C LYS A 202 -9.85 5.55 -0.22
N ALA A 203 -8.54 5.45 0.00
CA ALA A 203 -7.82 4.19 0.05
C ALA A 203 -8.24 3.25 1.19
N ASP A 204 -8.81 3.79 2.25
CA ASP A 204 -9.31 3.04 3.42
C ASP A 204 -10.85 2.95 3.44
N SER A 205 -11.53 3.49 2.39
CA SER A 205 -12.98 3.59 2.25
C SER A 205 -13.57 2.62 1.22
N ILE A 206 -12.89 1.51 0.96
CA ILE A 206 -13.39 0.46 0.05
C ILE A 206 -14.48 -0.32 0.78
N ASP A 207 -15.68 -0.32 0.20
CA ASP A 207 -16.82 -1.14 0.63
C ASP A 207 -17.00 -2.31 -0.34
N ILE A 208 -17.08 -3.53 0.17
CA ILE A 208 -17.15 -4.74 -0.66
C ILE A 208 -18.60 -5.15 -0.78
N ASP A 209 -19.21 -4.95 -1.95
CA ASP A 209 -20.57 -5.38 -2.26
C ASP A 209 -20.65 -6.56 -3.19
N ASP A 210 -19.75 -6.64 -4.15
CA ASP A 210 -19.73 -7.69 -5.15
C ASP A 210 -18.32 -8.32 -5.32
N ARG A 211 -18.19 -9.14 -6.37
CA ARG A 211 -16.94 -9.83 -6.69
C ARG A 211 -15.84 -8.89 -7.15
N LEU A 212 -16.17 -7.85 -7.89
CA LEU A 212 -15.17 -6.89 -8.41
C LEU A 212 -14.58 -6.07 -7.25
N ASP A 213 -15.42 -5.66 -6.30
CA ASP A 213 -14.97 -4.99 -5.08
C ASP A 213 -14.02 -5.90 -4.28
N PHE A 214 -14.35 -7.19 -4.18
CA PHE A 214 -13.54 -8.17 -3.46
C PHE A 214 -12.16 -8.36 -4.13
N GLU A 215 -12.12 -8.50 -5.46
CA GLU A 215 -10.88 -8.60 -6.24
C GLU A 215 -10.05 -7.32 -6.12
N PHE A 216 -10.69 -6.14 -6.13
CA PHE A 216 -10.03 -4.87 -5.88
C PHE A 216 -9.47 -4.77 -4.47
N ALA A 217 -10.22 -5.23 -3.46
CA ALA A 217 -9.75 -5.29 -2.07
C ALA A 217 -8.53 -6.22 -1.91
N ILE A 218 -8.51 -7.38 -2.59
CA ILE A 218 -7.32 -8.26 -2.64
C ILE A 218 -6.11 -7.50 -3.18
N SER A 219 -6.26 -6.88 -4.35
CA SER A 219 -5.18 -6.10 -4.99
C SER A 219 -4.65 -5.01 -4.07
N ARG A 220 -5.56 -4.26 -3.43
CA ARG A 220 -5.21 -3.18 -2.50
C ARG A 220 -4.52 -3.69 -1.24
N MET A 221 -4.99 -4.83 -0.68
CA MET A 221 -4.39 -5.44 0.51
C MET A 221 -2.97 -5.96 0.21
N LEU A 222 -2.77 -6.58 -0.95
CA LEU A 222 -1.44 -6.99 -1.43
C LEU A 222 -0.52 -5.78 -1.58
N GLN A 223 -1.02 -4.67 -2.14
CA GLN A 223 -0.24 -3.44 -2.26
C GLN A 223 0.11 -2.84 -0.88
N LYS A 224 -0.82 -2.82 0.07
CA LYS A 224 -0.57 -2.38 1.46
C LYS A 224 0.50 -3.24 2.15
N ASN A 225 0.52 -4.54 1.85
CA ASN A 225 1.51 -5.48 2.38
C ASN A 225 2.77 -5.59 1.52
N LYS A 226 2.85 -4.87 0.40
CA LYS A 226 3.93 -4.96 -0.57
C LYS A 226 5.30 -4.81 0.09
N ASN A 227 5.47 -3.82 0.95
CA ASN A 227 6.74 -3.58 1.66
C ASN A 227 7.18 -4.79 2.51
N LYS A 228 6.24 -5.52 3.13
CA LYS A 228 6.55 -6.74 3.89
C LYS A 228 6.92 -7.89 2.95
N ILE A 229 6.14 -8.09 1.89
CA ILE A 229 6.37 -9.12 0.87
C ILE A 229 7.69 -8.88 0.17
N ASP A 230 7.99 -7.63 -0.20
CA ASP A 230 9.23 -7.23 -0.85
C ASP A 230 10.44 -7.48 0.09
N LYS A 231 10.35 -7.14 1.37
CA LYS A 231 11.40 -7.45 2.37
C LYS A 231 11.65 -8.95 2.53
N GLU A 232 10.59 -9.75 2.57
CA GLU A 232 10.73 -11.21 2.63
C GLU A 232 11.34 -11.79 1.34
N ALA A 233 11.01 -11.23 0.17
CA ALA A 233 11.60 -11.61 -1.11
C ALA A 233 13.09 -11.23 -1.17
N VAL A 234 13.44 -10.02 -0.74
CA VAL A 234 14.83 -9.57 -0.61
C VAL A 234 15.61 -10.48 0.33
N ALA A 235 15.09 -10.79 1.51
CA ALA A 235 15.76 -11.68 2.47
C ALA A 235 15.98 -13.09 1.91
N ARG A 236 15.01 -13.66 1.20
CA ARG A 236 15.16 -14.95 0.50
C ARG A 236 16.23 -14.87 -0.58
N ARG A 237 16.26 -13.79 -1.36
CA ARG A 237 17.24 -13.59 -2.43
C ARG A 237 18.66 -13.44 -1.87
N ILE A 238 18.83 -12.69 -0.78
CA ILE A 238 20.11 -12.59 -0.06
C ILE A 238 20.57 -13.98 0.39
N LYS A 239 19.69 -14.74 1.06
CA LYS A 239 20.02 -16.09 1.53
C LYS A 239 20.47 -17.01 0.38
N GLN A 240 19.78 -16.99 -0.77
CA GLN A 240 20.16 -17.79 -1.94
C GLN A 240 21.51 -17.38 -2.49
N LYS A 241 21.77 -16.07 -2.65
CA LYS A 241 22.95 -15.55 -3.31
C LYS A 241 24.21 -15.67 -2.45
N PHE A 242 24.09 -15.48 -1.15
CA PHE A 242 25.21 -15.51 -0.21
C PHE A 242 25.35 -16.83 0.57
N SER A 243 24.59 -17.88 0.19
CA SER A 243 24.77 -19.24 0.74
C SER A 243 26.06 -19.92 0.30
N ILE A 244 26.66 -19.43 -0.77
CA ILE A 244 27.92 -19.98 -1.36
C ILE A 244 29.03 -18.94 -1.18
N THR A 245 30.17 -19.36 -0.68
CA THR A 245 31.37 -18.51 -0.61
C THR A 245 31.94 -18.34 -2.01
N HIS A 246 32.01 -17.09 -2.47
CA HIS A 246 32.61 -16.78 -3.77
C HIS A 246 34.08 -16.42 -3.62
N ALA A 247 34.92 -16.95 -4.52
CA ALA A 247 36.29 -16.49 -4.64
C ALA A 247 36.32 -15.01 -5.06
N ILE A 248 37.35 -14.27 -4.64
CA ILE A 248 37.52 -12.87 -5.03
C ILE A 248 37.81 -12.82 -6.54
N LYS A 249 37.05 -11.95 -7.22
CA LYS A 249 37.24 -11.67 -8.65
C LYS A 249 37.57 -10.21 -8.85
N PRO A 250 38.30 -9.86 -9.94
CA PRO A 250 38.78 -8.50 -10.18
C PRO A 250 37.67 -7.44 -10.22
N ILE A 251 36.49 -7.85 -10.67
CA ILE A 251 35.33 -6.94 -10.82
C ILE A 251 34.18 -7.38 -9.90
N THR A 252 33.54 -6.42 -9.25
CA THR A 252 32.38 -6.62 -8.40
C THR A 252 31.22 -5.74 -8.85
N LEU A 253 30.03 -6.33 -9.00
CA LEU A 253 28.77 -5.59 -9.20
C LEU A 253 28.02 -5.51 -7.88
N ILE A 254 27.67 -4.30 -7.47
CA ILE A 254 26.86 -3.99 -6.29
C ILE A 254 25.64 -3.19 -6.74
N GLY A 255 24.42 -3.70 -6.48
CA GLY A 255 23.23 -3.02 -6.96
C GLY A 255 21.94 -3.76 -6.73
N HIS A 256 20.92 -3.31 -7.42
CA HIS A 256 19.55 -3.84 -7.36
C HIS A 256 19.26 -4.81 -8.51
N SER A 257 17.97 -4.97 -8.89
CA SER A 257 17.50 -5.95 -9.89
C SER A 257 18.19 -5.85 -11.25
N ILE A 258 18.64 -4.68 -11.69
CA ILE A 258 19.35 -4.55 -12.98
C ILE A 258 20.66 -5.35 -12.95
N PHE A 259 21.42 -5.31 -11.86
CA PHE A 259 22.60 -6.17 -11.75
C PHE A 259 22.24 -7.61 -11.38
N ASP A 260 21.26 -7.81 -10.49
CA ASP A 260 20.84 -9.16 -10.09
C ASP A 260 20.37 -10.02 -11.26
N ASN A 261 19.66 -9.43 -12.22
CA ASN A 261 19.14 -10.09 -13.42
C ASN A 261 20.18 -10.19 -14.55
N TRP A 262 21.38 -9.66 -14.35
CA TRP A 262 22.42 -9.68 -15.36
C TRP A 262 23.31 -10.90 -15.20
N GLU A 263 23.21 -11.84 -16.11
CA GLU A 263 24.07 -13.02 -16.20
C GLU A 263 25.44 -12.64 -16.79
N LEU A 264 26.23 -11.87 -16.03
CA LEU A 264 27.58 -11.43 -16.42
C LEU A 264 28.63 -12.19 -15.64
N SER A 265 29.36 -13.06 -16.32
CA SER A 265 30.50 -13.81 -15.74
C SER A 265 31.86 -13.19 -16.05
N ASP A 266 31.94 -12.40 -17.12
CA ASP A 266 33.18 -11.80 -17.67
C ASP A 266 32.91 -10.38 -18.21
N LEU A 267 33.87 -9.48 -17.94
CA LEU A 267 33.92 -8.14 -18.52
C LEU A 267 35.34 -7.81 -18.93
N ALA A 268 35.60 -7.61 -20.22
CA ALA A 268 36.94 -7.36 -20.81
C ALA A 268 37.99 -8.44 -20.43
N GLY A 269 37.62 -9.73 -20.39
CA GLY A 269 38.52 -10.83 -20.02
C GLY A 269 38.76 -10.97 -18.51
N LYS A 270 38.09 -10.17 -17.68
CA LYS A 270 38.19 -10.23 -16.21
C LYS A 270 36.92 -10.83 -15.64
N GLU A 271 37.04 -11.78 -14.71
CA GLU A 271 35.90 -12.39 -14.04
C GLU A 271 35.13 -11.41 -13.14
N VAL A 272 33.85 -11.64 -13.00
CA VAL A 272 32.92 -10.76 -12.28
C VAL A 272 32.24 -11.49 -11.11
N ASN A 273 32.24 -10.88 -9.93
CA ASN A 273 31.34 -11.21 -8.83
C ASN A 273 30.10 -10.32 -8.90
N ASN A 274 28.93 -10.91 -9.05
CA ASN A 274 27.67 -10.19 -9.08
C ASN A 274 26.94 -10.31 -7.74
N TYR A 275 26.98 -9.25 -6.94
CA TYR A 275 26.28 -9.11 -5.65
C TYR A 275 25.02 -8.24 -5.74
N GLY A 276 24.47 -8.02 -6.94
CA GLY A 276 23.17 -7.37 -7.10
C GLY A 276 22.04 -8.17 -6.44
N VAL A 277 21.06 -7.51 -5.86
CA VAL A 277 19.89 -8.13 -5.22
C VAL A 277 18.61 -7.42 -5.65
N SER A 278 17.68 -8.16 -6.24
CA SER A 278 16.41 -7.62 -6.73
C SER A 278 15.56 -7.06 -5.58
N GLY A 279 14.97 -5.87 -5.81
CA GLY A 279 14.09 -5.20 -4.86
C GLY A 279 14.76 -4.49 -3.69
N ILE A 280 16.09 -4.61 -3.54
CA ILE A 280 16.82 -4.07 -2.40
C ILE A 280 16.94 -2.53 -2.48
N THR A 281 16.78 -1.86 -1.34
CA THR A 281 17.07 -0.43 -1.16
C THR A 281 18.53 -0.19 -0.78
N SER A 282 19.00 1.05 -0.84
CA SER A 282 20.35 1.40 -0.37
C SER A 282 20.53 1.11 1.13
N GLU A 283 19.52 1.40 1.94
CA GLU A 283 19.51 1.09 3.38
C GLU A 283 19.62 -0.41 3.64
N ASP A 284 18.75 -1.20 3.01
CA ASP A 284 18.73 -2.66 3.20
C ASP A 284 20.03 -3.30 2.66
N TYR A 285 20.60 -2.77 1.58
CA TYR A 285 21.89 -3.27 1.07
C TYR A 285 23.00 -3.08 2.10
N TYR A 286 23.07 -1.90 2.70
CA TYR A 286 24.04 -1.66 3.76
C TYR A 286 23.81 -2.57 4.97
N ASN A 287 22.61 -2.56 5.53
CA ASN A 287 22.31 -3.24 6.80
C ASN A 287 22.35 -4.77 6.67
N LEU A 288 21.75 -5.33 5.62
CA LEU A 288 21.56 -6.78 5.47
C LEU A 288 22.72 -7.50 4.79
N ILE A 289 23.58 -6.77 4.08
CA ILE A 289 24.70 -7.39 3.31
C ILE A 289 26.04 -6.90 3.82
N LEU A 290 26.29 -5.59 3.81
CA LEU A 290 27.63 -5.07 4.12
C LEU A 290 27.90 -5.05 5.63
N ASP A 291 26.98 -4.57 6.43
CA ASP A 291 27.11 -4.54 7.89
C ASP A 291 27.04 -5.95 8.49
N ALA A 292 26.21 -6.81 7.89
CA ALA A 292 26.15 -8.25 8.21
C ALA A 292 27.40 -9.04 7.74
N ASN A 293 28.38 -8.37 7.11
CA ASN A 293 29.64 -8.96 6.63
C ASN A 293 29.45 -10.17 5.68
N LEU A 294 28.41 -10.16 4.85
CA LEU A 294 28.19 -11.20 3.84
C LEU A 294 29.18 -11.06 2.67
N ILE A 295 29.65 -9.84 2.40
CA ILE A 295 30.78 -9.55 1.51
C ILE A 295 32.00 -9.24 2.38
N LYS A 296 33.01 -10.09 2.33
CA LYS A 296 34.23 -9.96 3.14
C LYS A 296 35.38 -9.33 2.35
N GLU A 297 35.38 -9.51 1.04
CA GLU A 297 36.43 -9.08 0.14
C GLU A 297 35.84 -8.71 -1.20
N ILE A 298 36.42 -7.75 -1.89
CA ILE A 298 36.01 -7.25 -3.21
C ILE A 298 37.19 -7.05 -4.14
N GLY A 299 36.93 -7.03 -5.45
CA GLY A 299 37.94 -6.73 -6.46
C GLY A 299 38.36 -5.28 -6.51
N ASP A 300 39.31 -4.96 -7.40
CA ASP A 300 39.82 -3.60 -7.56
C ASP A 300 38.88 -2.67 -8.28
N VAL A 301 37.86 -3.21 -8.96
CA VAL A 301 36.83 -2.46 -9.67
C VAL A 301 35.45 -2.83 -9.14
N VAL A 302 34.71 -1.83 -8.72
CA VAL A 302 33.29 -1.97 -8.30
C VAL A 302 32.41 -1.14 -9.23
N PHE A 303 31.39 -1.76 -9.81
CA PHE A 303 30.27 -1.04 -10.42
C PHE A 303 29.12 -1.00 -9.42
N LEU A 304 28.67 0.19 -9.09
CA LEU A 304 27.64 0.46 -8.08
C LEU A 304 26.43 1.12 -8.72
N MET A 305 25.22 0.54 -8.52
CA MET A 305 23.94 1.12 -8.95
C MET A 305 22.87 0.82 -7.91
N LEU A 306 22.55 1.81 -7.06
CA LEU A 306 21.51 1.76 -6.02
C LEU A 306 20.77 3.10 -5.95
N GLY A 307 19.50 3.09 -5.49
CA GLY A 307 18.65 4.27 -5.37
C GLY A 307 17.29 4.14 -6.04
N THR A 308 17.18 3.36 -7.11
CA THR A 308 15.93 3.15 -7.86
C THR A 308 14.78 2.59 -7.00
N ASN A 309 15.06 1.80 -5.97
CA ASN A 309 14.07 1.26 -5.05
C ASN A 309 13.84 2.15 -3.83
N ASP A 310 14.71 3.13 -3.59
CA ASP A 310 14.57 4.07 -2.48
C ASP A 310 13.42 5.05 -2.75
N ILE A 311 13.32 5.55 -3.99
CA ILE A 311 12.32 6.57 -4.40
C ILE A 311 10.86 6.13 -4.28
N VAL A 312 10.59 4.84 -4.09
CA VAL A 312 9.22 4.31 -3.91
C VAL A 312 8.83 4.11 -2.45
N ILE A 313 9.74 4.42 -1.51
CA ILE A 313 9.48 4.35 -0.07
C ILE A 313 8.65 5.56 0.34
N GLN A 314 7.59 5.33 1.10
CA GLN A 314 6.77 6.43 1.62
C GLN A 314 7.61 7.32 2.57
N GLY A 315 7.63 8.63 2.30
CA GLY A 315 8.38 9.61 3.09
C GLY A 315 9.88 9.66 2.78
N TRP A 316 10.32 9.05 1.66
CA TRP A 316 11.70 9.14 1.18
C TRP A 316 12.08 10.57 0.78
N ASP A 317 13.36 10.92 1.04
CA ASP A 317 14.01 12.07 0.41
C ASP A 317 15.41 11.69 -0.13
N GLU A 318 15.97 12.54 -0.98
CA GLU A 318 17.26 12.30 -1.64
C GLU A 318 18.45 12.21 -0.68
N ASN A 319 18.38 12.88 0.48
CA ASN A 319 19.43 12.83 1.51
C ASN A 319 19.51 11.44 2.15
N ASP A 320 18.38 10.72 2.25
CA ASP A 320 18.37 9.35 2.76
C ASP A 320 19.18 8.43 1.85
N THR A 321 18.96 8.49 0.54
CA THR A 321 19.73 7.70 -0.43
C THR A 321 21.21 8.06 -0.39
N LEU A 322 21.55 9.35 -0.41
CA LEU A 322 22.95 9.77 -0.35
C LEU A 322 23.65 9.30 0.93
N ARG A 323 22.98 9.44 2.09
CA ARG A 323 23.50 8.99 3.39
C ARG A 323 23.85 7.49 3.39
N TRP A 324 22.97 6.65 2.84
CA TRP A 324 23.22 5.21 2.76
C TRP A 324 24.30 4.87 1.73
N LEU A 325 24.33 5.54 0.59
CA LEU A 325 25.40 5.37 -0.41
C LEU A 325 26.77 5.74 0.15
N MET A 326 26.88 6.81 0.93
CA MET A 326 28.12 7.20 1.60
C MET A 326 28.62 6.09 2.54
N LYS A 327 27.73 5.48 3.33
CA LYS A 327 28.08 4.33 4.19
C LYS A 327 28.52 3.10 3.39
N ILE A 328 27.84 2.82 2.28
CA ILE A 328 28.19 1.72 1.37
C ILE A 328 29.58 1.95 0.78
N ILE A 329 29.87 3.14 0.26
CA ILE A 329 31.16 3.51 -0.32
C ILE A 329 32.26 3.41 0.74
N ASP A 330 32.06 3.94 1.93
CA ASP A 330 33.01 3.85 3.05
C ASP A 330 33.33 2.38 3.41
N LYS A 331 32.31 1.52 3.46
CA LYS A 331 32.50 0.09 3.71
C LYS A 331 33.26 -0.60 2.58
N ILE A 332 32.95 -0.27 1.31
CA ILE A 332 33.65 -0.78 0.12
C ILE A 332 35.15 -0.40 0.18
N VAL A 333 35.45 0.87 0.46
CA VAL A 333 36.84 1.34 0.58
C VAL A 333 37.57 0.67 1.76
N LYS A 334 36.89 0.39 2.86
CA LYS A 334 37.48 -0.38 3.98
C LYS A 334 37.79 -1.83 3.60
N LEU A 335 36.99 -2.44 2.72
CA LEU A 335 37.27 -3.82 2.21
C LEU A 335 38.43 -3.86 1.22
N ASN A 336 38.57 -2.82 0.38
CA ASN A 336 39.72 -2.68 -0.54
C ASN A 336 40.12 -1.19 -0.67
N PRO A 337 41.19 -0.74 0.00
CA PRO A 337 41.62 0.66 -0.04
C PRO A 337 42.10 1.15 -1.43
N ASN A 338 42.33 0.26 -2.36
CA ASN A 338 42.74 0.61 -3.72
C ASN A 338 41.63 0.55 -4.76
N VAL A 339 40.37 0.32 -4.30
CA VAL A 339 39.23 0.13 -5.16
C VAL A 339 38.90 1.39 -5.97
N ILE A 340 38.52 1.19 -7.23
CA ILE A 340 37.85 2.21 -8.05
C ILE A 340 36.36 1.84 -8.14
N ILE A 341 35.51 2.77 -7.72
CA ILE A 341 34.06 2.61 -7.72
C ILE A 341 33.48 3.42 -8.88
N TYR A 342 32.89 2.77 -9.85
CA TYR A 342 32.09 3.39 -10.90
C TYR A 342 30.64 3.41 -10.46
N PHE A 343 30.14 4.60 -10.10
CA PHE A 343 28.73 4.76 -9.77
C PHE A 343 27.94 5.06 -11.05
N LEU A 344 27.04 4.14 -11.42
CA LEU A 344 26.21 4.29 -12.59
C LEU A 344 24.96 5.12 -12.25
N SER A 345 24.65 6.11 -13.11
CA SER A 345 23.40 6.86 -12.99
C SER A 345 22.19 5.93 -13.01
N LEU A 346 21.16 6.27 -12.26
CA LEU A 346 19.91 5.53 -12.25
C LEU A 346 19.23 5.68 -13.63
N PRO A 347 18.82 4.57 -14.26
CA PRO A 347 18.14 4.62 -15.54
C PRO A 347 16.74 5.26 -15.38
N PRO A 348 16.24 5.94 -16.43
CA PRO A 348 14.85 6.35 -16.48
C PRO A 348 13.93 5.13 -16.56
N VAL A 349 12.64 5.35 -16.42
CA VAL A 349 11.59 4.34 -16.57
C VAL A 349 10.67 4.70 -17.74
N ASN A 350 9.88 3.73 -18.23
CA ASN A 350 8.89 3.94 -19.27
C ASN A 350 7.51 3.45 -18.82
N GLY A 351 6.52 4.37 -18.79
CA GLY A 351 5.14 4.04 -18.45
C GLY A 351 4.89 3.50 -17.02
N ARG A 352 5.80 3.78 -16.08
CA ARG A 352 5.68 3.32 -14.68
C ARG A 352 4.87 4.31 -13.84
N VAL A 353 3.87 3.81 -13.11
CA VAL A 353 3.05 4.62 -12.19
C VAL A 353 3.73 4.83 -10.84
N ASP A 354 4.62 3.91 -10.46
CA ASP A 354 5.32 3.90 -9.17
C ASP A 354 6.63 4.70 -9.17
N ARG A 355 7.07 5.20 -10.34
CA ARG A 355 8.32 5.97 -10.51
C ARG A 355 8.12 7.12 -11.49
N ASN A 356 8.73 8.25 -11.18
CA ASN A 356 8.68 9.47 -11.99
C ASN A 356 10.08 9.84 -12.52
N ASN A 357 10.25 9.98 -13.84
CA ASN A 357 11.52 10.32 -14.44
C ASN A 357 12.10 11.65 -13.97
N LYS A 358 11.28 12.65 -13.66
CA LYS A 358 11.74 13.91 -13.07
C LYS A 358 12.38 13.73 -11.69
N VAL A 359 11.85 12.80 -10.89
CA VAL A 359 12.43 12.43 -9.58
C VAL A 359 13.75 11.70 -9.76
N ILE A 360 13.83 10.79 -10.74
CA ILE A 360 15.07 10.06 -11.07
C ILE A 360 16.17 11.01 -11.57
N GLU A 361 15.82 11.92 -12.45
CA GLU A 361 16.73 12.96 -12.99
C GLU A 361 17.25 13.87 -11.87
N HIS A 362 16.34 14.35 -11.01
CA HIS A 362 16.71 15.15 -9.85
C HIS A 362 17.65 14.39 -8.91
N LEU A 363 17.33 13.14 -8.59
CA LEU A 363 18.17 12.30 -7.74
C LEU A 363 19.55 12.05 -8.38
N ASN A 364 19.63 11.77 -9.66
CA ASN A 364 20.91 11.62 -10.38
C ASN A 364 21.77 12.87 -10.27
N ALA A 365 21.20 14.06 -10.49
CA ALA A 365 21.90 15.33 -10.36
C ALA A 365 22.37 15.59 -8.92
N PHE A 366 21.54 15.27 -7.93
CA PHE A 366 21.87 15.38 -6.52
C PHE A 366 23.00 14.44 -6.10
N LEU A 367 22.93 13.17 -6.51
CA LEU A 367 23.95 12.16 -6.23
C LEU A 367 25.27 12.47 -6.91
N LEU A 368 25.25 12.89 -8.18
CA LEU A 368 26.47 13.35 -8.89
C LEU A 368 27.20 14.41 -8.07
N LYS A 369 26.50 15.46 -7.63
CA LYS A 369 27.07 16.54 -6.83
C LYS A 369 27.60 16.06 -5.46
N GLY A 370 26.93 15.09 -4.86
CA GLY A 370 27.33 14.54 -3.55
C GLY A 370 28.53 13.59 -3.63
N LEU A 371 28.63 12.81 -4.72
CA LEU A 371 29.63 11.76 -4.87
C LEU A 371 30.90 12.22 -5.61
N ASP A 372 30.86 13.29 -6.40
CA ASP A 372 31.97 13.78 -7.23
C ASP A 372 33.25 14.14 -6.43
N LYS A 373 33.09 14.40 -5.13
CA LYS A 373 34.22 14.76 -4.24
C LYS A 373 34.91 13.57 -3.60
N ILE A 374 34.45 12.34 -3.87
CA ILE A 374 35.01 11.12 -3.27
C ILE A 374 36.07 10.54 -4.18
N ASN A 375 37.34 10.53 -3.75
CA ASN A 375 38.49 10.12 -4.58
C ASN A 375 38.35 8.74 -5.21
N HIS A 376 37.64 7.80 -4.56
CA HIS A 376 37.44 6.44 -5.05
C HIS A 376 36.27 6.31 -6.04
N VAL A 377 35.42 7.33 -6.17
CA VAL A 377 34.18 7.27 -6.96
C VAL A 377 34.38 7.98 -8.30
N ARG A 378 33.90 7.36 -9.34
CA ARG A 378 33.77 7.92 -10.69
C ARG A 378 32.31 7.79 -11.13
N TRP A 379 31.69 8.92 -11.42
CA TRP A 379 30.33 8.93 -11.95
C TRP A 379 30.31 8.45 -13.40
N VAL A 380 29.34 7.59 -13.73
CA VAL A 380 29.11 7.07 -15.08
C VAL A 380 27.65 7.33 -15.46
N SER A 381 27.43 8.26 -16.37
CA SER A 381 26.12 8.45 -16.96
C SER A 381 25.84 7.36 -18.01
N LEU A 382 24.63 6.83 -18.02
CA LEU A 382 24.18 5.97 -19.12
C LEU A 382 24.15 6.78 -20.42
N SER A 383 24.50 6.17 -21.54
CA SER A 383 24.48 6.85 -22.85
C SER A 383 23.05 7.18 -23.31
N ASP A 384 22.96 8.11 -24.27
CA ASP A 384 21.68 8.52 -24.86
C ASP A 384 20.89 7.36 -25.49
N MET A 385 21.57 6.24 -25.80
CA MET A 385 20.91 5.03 -26.33
C MET A 385 19.90 4.40 -25.37
N PHE A 386 20.03 4.67 -24.05
CA PHE A 386 19.05 4.18 -23.06
C PHE A 386 17.79 5.02 -23.01
N TYR A 387 17.77 6.18 -23.66
CA TYR A 387 16.67 7.13 -23.63
C TYR A 387 15.90 7.12 -24.95
N ASP A 388 14.61 7.34 -24.89
CA ASP A 388 13.80 7.71 -26.04
C ASP A 388 13.84 9.25 -26.27
N ASP A 389 13.21 9.73 -27.33
CA ASP A 389 13.16 11.17 -27.67
C ASP A 389 12.46 12.04 -26.61
N PHE A 390 11.83 11.45 -25.62
CA PHE A 390 11.09 12.09 -24.54
C PHE A 390 11.75 11.95 -23.16
N GLY A 391 12.94 11.34 -23.12
CA GLY A 391 13.70 11.14 -21.87
C GLY A 391 13.24 9.94 -21.05
N ASN A 392 12.41 9.06 -21.59
CA ASN A 392 12.05 7.79 -20.93
C ASN A 392 13.04 6.68 -21.30
N LEU A 393 13.04 5.59 -20.53
CA LEU A 393 13.77 4.39 -20.91
C LEU A 393 13.27 3.90 -22.28
N SER A 394 14.18 3.75 -23.23
CA SER A 394 13.84 3.27 -24.57
C SER A 394 13.05 1.96 -24.50
N ALA A 395 11.89 1.90 -25.18
CA ALA A 395 11.07 0.70 -25.26
C ALA A 395 11.82 -0.51 -25.85
N ASP A 396 12.85 -0.25 -26.64
CA ASP A 396 13.76 -1.27 -27.20
C ASP A 396 14.64 -1.93 -26.14
N PHE A 397 14.82 -1.30 -24.98
CA PHE A 397 15.74 -1.74 -23.93
C PHE A 397 15.06 -2.31 -22.68
N THR A 398 13.75 -2.37 -22.68
CA THR A 398 12.97 -2.90 -21.56
C THR A 398 11.79 -3.75 -22.03
N TYR A 399 11.20 -4.57 -21.15
CA TYR A 399 9.94 -5.27 -21.39
C TYR A 399 8.82 -4.83 -20.44
N ASP A 400 9.14 -4.20 -19.33
CA ASP A 400 8.19 -3.82 -18.29
C ASP A 400 8.31 -2.34 -17.90
N GLY A 401 9.12 -1.58 -18.64
CA GLY A 401 9.37 -0.16 -18.40
C GLY A 401 10.38 0.14 -17.29
N LEU A 402 11.01 -0.88 -16.67
CA LEU A 402 11.98 -0.73 -15.60
C LEU A 402 13.23 -1.60 -15.81
N HIS A 403 13.04 -2.90 -16.04
CA HIS A 403 14.15 -3.85 -16.13
C HIS A 403 14.72 -3.90 -17.55
N PHE A 404 16.02 -4.11 -17.62
CA PHE A 404 16.75 -4.20 -18.87
C PHE A 404 16.49 -5.54 -19.57
N ASN A 405 16.33 -5.49 -20.86
CA ASN A 405 16.32 -6.68 -21.73
C ASN A 405 17.71 -6.99 -22.28
N GLY A 406 17.83 -8.07 -23.06
CA GLY A 406 19.11 -8.50 -23.61
C GLY A 406 19.82 -7.47 -24.50
N LYS A 407 19.08 -6.55 -25.17
CA LYS A 407 19.69 -5.46 -25.96
C LYS A 407 20.36 -4.44 -25.02
N ALA A 408 19.66 -4.03 -23.95
CA ALA A 408 20.19 -3.09 -22.96
C ALA A 408 21.42 -3.63 -22.25
N TYR A 409 21.41 -4.90 -21.85
CA TYR A 409 22.59 -5.52 -21.22
C TYR A 409 23.80 -5.60 -22.16
N ARG A 410 23.59 -5.86 -23.46
CA ARG A 410 24.70 -5.83 -24.43
C ARG A 410 25.28 -4.44 -24.59
N GLN A 411 24.42 -3.40 -24.61
CA GLN A 411 24.87 -2.02 -24.67
C GLN A 411 25.63 -1.63 -23.39
N LEU A 412 25.07 -1.93 -22.21
CA LEU A 412 25.72 -1.67 -20.93
C LEU A 412 27.08 -2.37 -20.84
N LYS A 413 27.16 -3.65 -21.25
CA LYS A 413 28.43 -4.38 -21.29
C LYS A 413 29.47 -3.63 -22.11
N LYS A 414 29.12 -3.14 -23.30
CA LYS A 414 30.03 -2.38 -24.19
C LYS A 414 30.54 -1.12 -23.50
N GLU A 415 29.65 -0.35 -22.86
CA GLU A 415 30.02 0.90 -22.17
C GLU A 415 30.95 0.63 -20.97
N LEU A 416 30.63 -0.36 -20.14
CA LEU A 416 31.48 -0.70 -18.98
C LEU A 416 32.85 -1.26 -19.39
N MET A 417 32.93 -1.98 -20.51
CA MET A 417 34.23 -2.46 -21.04
C MET A 417 35.19 -1.32 -21.42
N GLU A 418 34.66 -0.19 -21.87
CA GLU A 418 35.48 0.99 -22.23
C GLU A 418 36.08 1.69 -21.01
N LEU A 419 35.47 1.57 -19.85
CA LEU A 419 35.92 2.17 -18.59
C LEU A 419 37.09 1.43 -17.94
N ILE A 420 37.29 0.14 -18.27
CA ILE A 420 38.25 -0.75 -17.60
C ILE A 420 39.36 -1.28 -18.54
N LYS A 421 39.38 -0.79 -19.79
CA LYS A 421 40.50 -0.98 -20.69
C LYS A 421 41.71 -0.21 -20.18
#